data_30ec5b07641f3856b3ff68d71b124e2f
#
_entry.id   30ec5b07641f3856b3ff68d71b124e2f
#
_cell.length_a   1.000
_cell.length_b   1.000
_cell.length_c   1.000
_cell.angle_alpha   90.00
_cell.angle_beta   90.00
_cell.angle_gamma   90.00
#
_symmetry.space_group_name_H-M   'P 1'
#
loop_
_entity.id
_entity.type
_entity.pdbx_description
1 polymer ?
#
loop_
_entity_poly.entity_id
_entity_poly.type
_entity_poly.pdbx_seq_one_letter_code
_entity_poly.pdbx_strand_id
1 'polypeptide(L)'
;MNADEFPAISDYAFLSDGHSLALVGRDASVEWACFHRFDAAPVFARVLDRGKGGYFRIAPTAPYTADRRYLPDTNVLETTFRTADGVVTVTDCLPVHPDPEHPGRPARREPGHLLQRHVRGRSGAVEMTVEFFPTFDFGRSPAAFSLTDAGVLRASGGDEALYLHTDLGVLEPVAEGTAGCPGHVSRAVVTAGTERVAALVHLRASQPFRQPPSSGELDDRLAETIAYWRAWAGRCTYDGAHRDAVVRSLLVIKGLIYADTGA
;
A
#
# COMPACT_ATOMS: atom_id res chain seq x y z
N MET A 1 4.37 -8.29 21.17
CA MET A 1 3.40 -7.18 21.29
C MET A 1 2.04 -7.82 21.52
N ASN A 2 1.31 -7.37 22.53
CA ASN A 2 -0.07 -7.82 22.71
C ASN A 2 -0.90 -7.34 21.52
N ALA A 3 -1.80 -8.20 20.99
CA ALA A 3 -2.62 -7.89 19.82
C ALA A 3 -3.51 -6.62 19.98
N ASP A 4 -3.72 -6.20 21.22
CA ASP A 4 -4.57 -5.05 21.60
C ASP A 4 -3.81 -3.74 21.82
N GLU A 5 -2.48 -3.73 21.71
CA GLU A 5 -1.68 -2.53 21.93
C GLU A 5 -1.54 -1.72 20.63
N PHE A 6 -1.96 -0.46 20.64
CA PHE A 6 -1.80 0.44 19.52
C PHE A 6 -0.32 0.79 19.32
N PRO A 7 0.25 0.66 18.11
CA PRO A 7 1.58 1.15 17.81
C PRO A 7 1.71 2.65 18.05
N ALA A 8 2.91 3.11 18.33
CA ALA A 8 3.19 4.54 18.40
C ALA A 8 2.94 5.20 17.02
N ILE A 9 2.52 6.46 17.00
CA ILE A 9 2.32 7.21 15.74
C ILE A 9 3.58 7.20 14.88
N SER A 10 4.77 7.25 15.52
CA SER A 10 6.07 7.15 14.86
C SER A 10 6.34 5.81 14.18
N ASP A 11 5.53 4.79 14.46
CA ASP A 11 5.64 3.47 13.85
C ASP A 11 4.90 3.36 12.52
N TYR A 12 4.20 4.41 12.13
CA TYR A 12 3.54 4.45 10.82
C TYR A 12 4.36 5.22 9.78
N ALA A 13 4.55 4.62 8.62
CA ALA A 13 5.03 5.31 7.43
C ALA A 13 3.84 5.83 6.63
N PHE A 14 3.99 7.00 6.03
CA PHE A 14 2.97 7.69 5.25
C PHE A 14 3.24 7.51 3.75
N LEU A 15 2.22 7.10 2.99
CA LEU A 15 2.21 7.05 1.53
C LEU A 15 1.11 7.95 1.00
N SER A 16 1.35 8.61 -0.13
CA SER A 16 0.34 9.41 -0.82
C SER A 16 0.65 9.55 -2.31
N ASP A 17 -0.40 9.70 -3.11
CA ASP A 17 -0.36 10.10 -4.52
C ASP A 17 -0.93 11.51 -4.75
N GLY A 18 -1.28 12.23 -3.67
CA GLY A 18 -1.96 13.53 -3.72
C GLY A 18 -3.49 13.45 -3.80
N HIS A 19 -4.07 12.25 -3.89
CA HIS A 19 -5.52 12.00 -3.86
C HIS A 19 -5.87 10.97 -2.80
N SER A 20 -5.01 9.98 -2.65
CA SER A 20 -5.15 8.87 -1.72
C SER A 20 -4.02 8.92 -0.70
N LEU A 21 -4.24 8.32 0.46
CA LEU A 21 -3.21 8.14 1.46
C LEU A 21 -3.29 6.76 2.11
N ALA A 22 -2.14 6.27 2.57
CA ALA A 22 -2.07 5.06 3.39
C ALA A 22 -1.06 5.22 4.53
N LEU A 23 -1.33 4.55 5.65
CA LEU A 23 -0.42 4.41 6.78
C LEU A 23 0.03 2.95 6.89
N VAL A 24 1.34 2.75 6.88
CA VAL A 24 1.96 1.42 6.87
C VAL A 24 2.74 1.21 8.16
N GLY A 25 2.41 0.15 8.90
CA GLY A 25 3.10 -0.27 10.13
C GLY A 25 4.50 -0.85 9.87
N ARG A 26 5.24 -1.15 10.95
CA ARG A 26 6.61 -1.68 10.87
C ARG A 26 6.68 -3.08 10.26
N ASP A 27 5.59 -3.82 10.29
CA ASP A 27 5.43 -5.17 9.73
C ASP A 27 4.86 -5.17 8.30
N ALA A 28 4.94 -4.01 7.62
CA ALA A 28 4.34 -3.76 6.32
C ALA A 28 2.81 -3.97 6.29
N SER A 29 2.14 -3.83 7.42
CA SER A 29 0.68 -3.81 7.49
C SER A 29 0.15 -2.42 7.09
N VAL A 30 -0.67 -2.34 6.05
CA VAL A 30 -1.44 -1.15 5.72
C VAL A 30 -2.64 -1.13 6.65
N GLU A 31 -2.62 -0.25 7.64
CA GLU A 31 -3.61 -0.19 8.72
C GLU A 31 -4.60 0.97 8.59
N TRP A 32 -4.33 1.87 7.64
CA TRP A 32 -5.22 2.94 7.23
C TRP A 32 -5.06 3.18 5.74
N ALA A 33 -6.15 3.29 4.99
CA ALA A 33 -6.12 3.74 3.62
C ALA A 33 -7.43 4.44 3.24
N CYS A 34 -7.31 5.66 2.70
CA CYS A 34 -8.39 6.40 2.07
C CYS A 34 -8.04 6.58 0.58
N PHE A 35 -9.01 6.32 -0.29
CA PHE A 35 -8.87 6.49 -1.72
C PHE A 35 -9.75 7.63 -2.23
N HIS A 36 -9.42 8.23 -3.36
CA HIS A 36 -10.04 9.41 -4.00
C HIS A 36 -9.85 10.72 -3.25
N ARG A 37 -10.00 10.71 -1.93
CA ARG A 37 -9.92 11.90 -1.07
C ARG A 37 -9.36 11.51 0.28
N PHE A 38 -8.61 12.41 0.91
CA PHE A 38 -8.03 12.17 2.22
C PHE A 38 -9.07 12.07 3.33
N ASP A 39 -10.25 12.69 3.13
CA ASP A 39 -11.39 12.67 4.03
C ASP A 39 -12.46 11.62 3.65
N ALA A 40 -12.17 10.74 2.68
CA ALA A 40 -13.03 9.61 2.36
C ALA A 40 -13.05 8.57 3.49
N ALA A 41 -14.13 7.80 3.57
CA ALA A 41 -14.17 6.67 4.50
C ALA A 41 -13.05 5.68 4.18
N PRO A 42 -12.27 5.25 5.19
CA PRO A 42 -11.16 4.34 4.97
C PRO A 42 -11.65 2.92 4.65
N VAL A 43 -10.85 2.21 3.86
CA VAL A 43 -11.04 0.78 3.54
C VAL A 43 -10.20 -0.14 4.43
N PHE A 44 -9.30 0.43 5.21
CA PHE A 44 -8.60 -0.15 6.35
C PHE A 44 -8.58 0.89 7.46
N ALA A 45 -9.00 0.52 8.65
CA ALA A 45 -9.18 1.43 9.78
C ALA A 45 -8.62 0.87 11.10
N ARG A 46 -7.62 -0.04 11.04
CA ARG A 46 -7.03 -0.70 12.20
C ARG A 46 -6.37 0.27 13.18
N VAL A 47 -5.99 1.45 12.70
CA VAL A 47 -5.52 2.56 13.54
C VAL A 47 -6.58 3.01 14.54
N LEU A 48 -7.87 2.87 14.23
CA LEU A 48 -8.98 3.24 15.12
C LEU A 48 -9.46 2.09 15.99
N ASP A 49 -9.49 0.88 15.40
CA ASP A 49 -9.98 -0.33 16.09
C ASP A 49 -9.20 -1.55 15.58
N ARG A 50 -8.37 -2.11 16.43
CA ARG A 50 -7.52 -3.25 16.08
C ARG A 50 -8.30 -4.54 15.83
N GLY A 51 -9.48 -4.66 16.44
CA GLY A 51 -10.34 -5.84 16.32
C GLY A 51 -11.31 -5.82 15.15
N LYS A 52 -11.62 -4.63 14.57
CA LYS A 52 -12.64 -4.48 13.51
C LYS A 52 -12.19 -3.66 12.31
N GLY A 53 -11.10 -2.91 12.45
CA GLY A 53 -10.69 -1.93 11.44
C GLY A 53 -10.14 -2.53 10.16
N GLY A 54 -9.77 -3.80 10.15
CA GLY A 54 -9.19 -4.45 8.98
C GLY A 54 -7.81 -3.93 8.60
N TYR A 55 -7.12 -4.66 7.72
CA TYR A 55 -5.77 -4.32 7.25
C TYR A 55 -5.37 -5.10 6.00
N PHE A 56 -4.26 -4.68 5.37
CA PHE A 56 -3.62 -5.43 4.28
C PHE A 56 -2.13 -5.59 4.57
N ARG A 57 -1.69 -6.81 4.91
CA ARG A 57 -0.32 -7.12 5.27
C ARG A 57 0.32 -8.11 4.31
N ILE A 58 1.61 -7.89 4.03
CA ILE A 58 2.48 -8.85 3.33
C ILE A 58 3.76 -8.97 4.16
N ALA A 59 3.96 -10.11 4.80
CA ALA A 59 5.09 -10.36 5.69
C ALA A 59 5.50 -11.83 5.69
N PRO A 60 6.72 -12.18 6.14
CA PRO A 60 7.13 -13.58 6.30
C PRO A 60 6.23 -14.32 7.28
N THR A 61 6.00 -15.62 6.99
CA THR A 61 5.29 -16.54 7.90
C THR A 61 6.16 -16.90 9.11
N ALA A 62 7.47 -17.09 8.90
CA ALA A 62 8.45 -17.38 9.95
C ALA A 62 8.78 -16.14 10.78
N PRO A 63 9.35 -16.29 12.02
CA PRO A 63 9.86 -15.17 12.78
C PRO A 63 10.87 -14.34 11.98
N TYR A 64 10.79 -13.02 12.11
CA TYR A 64 11.62 -12.08 11.35
C TYR A 64 12.02 -10.86 12.17
N THR A 65 13.04 -10.17 11.69
CA THR A 65 13.30 -8.75 12.00
C THR A 65 12.95 -7.91 10.78
N ALA A 66 12.46 -6.67 11.01
CA ALA A 66 12.08 -5.76 9.94
C ALA A 66 12.77 -4.41 10.12
N ASP A 67 13.38 -3.94 9.02
CA ASP A 67 13.87 -2.59 8.87
C ASP A 67 13.11 -1.90 7.76
N ARG A 68 12.82 -0.61 7.91
CA ARG A 68 12.14 0.14 6.85
C ARG A 68 12.79 1.49 6.60
N ARG A 69 12.71 1.91 5.36
CA ARG A 69 13.18 3.22 4.91
C ARG A 69 12.34 3.70 3.74
N TYR A 70 12.27 4.98 3.57
CA TYR A 70 11.86 5.49 2.25
C TYR A 70 13.04 5.38 1.26
N LEU A 71 12.74 5.09 0.00
CA LEU A 71 13.74 5.26 -1.05
C LEU A 71 14.18 6.73 -1.06
N PRO A 72 15.47 7.02 -1.28
CA PRO A 72 15.99 8.38 -1.20
C PRO A 72 15.17 9.37 -2.04
N ASP A 73 14.79 10.48 -1.42
CA ASP A 73 14.03 11.58 -2.02
C ASP A 73 12.63 11.21 -2.55
N THR A 74 11.97 10.20 -1.93
CA THR A 74 10.65 9.74 -2.37
C THR A 74 9.66 9.52 -1.22
N ASN A 75 8.36 9.30 -1.56
CA ASN A 75 7.34 8.70 -0.70
C ASN A 75 7.10 7.22 -1.04
N VAL A 76 8.11 6.52 -1.56
CA VAL A 76 8.10 5.07 -1.78
C VAL A 76 8.77 4.40 -0.59
N LEU A 77 8.06 3.50 0.08
CA LEU A 77 8.53 2.81 1.28
C LEU A 77 9.13 1.46 0.91
N GLU A 78 10.29 1.14 1.44
CA GLU A 78 10.89 -0.20 1.38
C GLU A 78 11.00 -0.78 2.79
N THR A 79 10.35 -1.94 3.01
CA THR A 79 10.49 -2.74 4.23
C THR A 79 11.34 -3.97 3.92
N THR A 80 12.44 -4.15 4.66
CA THR A 80 13.33 -5.32 4.55
C THR A 80 13.05 -6.28 5.68
N PHE A 81 12.63 -7.48 5.34
CA PHE A 81 12.46 -8.59 6.28
C PHE A 81 13.66 -9.52 6.23
N ARG A 82 14.14 -9.92 7.42
CA ARG A 82 15.20 -10.90 7.60
C ARG A 82 14.69 -12.07 8.44
N THR A 83 14.73 -13.25 7.89
CA THR A 83 14.39 -14.51 8.55
C THR A 83 15.63 -15.41 8.63
N ALA A 84 15.51 -16.57 9.29
CA ALA A 84 16.55 -17.59 9.26
C ALA A 84 16.82 -18.14 7.85
N ASP A 85 15.79 -18.12 6.96
CA ASP A 85 15.81 -18.75 5.64
C ASP A 85 16.18 -17.77 4.51
N GLY A 86 16.24 -16.47 4.80
CA GLY A 86 16.59 -15.48 3.78
C GLY A 86 16.13 -14.05 4.06
N VAL A 87 16.27 -13.23 3.04
CA VAL A 87 15.94 -11.80 3.07
C VAL A 87 15.00 -11.47 1.93
N VAL A 88 13.91 -10.75 2.25
CA VAL A 88 12.92 -10.25 1.30
C VAL A 88 12.68 -8.77 1.54
N THR A 89 12.45 -8.00 0.48
CA THR A 89 11.98 -6.62 0.57
C THR A 89 10.56 -6.50 0.06
N VAL A 90 9.76 -5.67 0.73
CA VAL A 90 8.45 -5.21 0.25
C VAL A 90 8.56 -3.72 -0.04
N THR A 91 8.29 -3.32 -1.29
CA THR A 91 8.30 -1.92 -1.72
C THR A 91 6.87 -1.48 -1.98
N ASP A 92 6.42 -0.50 -1.20
CA ASP A 92 5.05 0.00 -1.19
C ASP A 92 4.96 1.41 -1.76
N CYS A 93 4.00 1.67 -2.65
CA CYS A 93 3.68 3.02 -3.07
C CYS A 93 2.21 3.17 -3.50
N LEU A 94 1.73 4.39 -3.45
CA LEU A 94 0.58 4.89 -4.18
C LEU A 94 1.15 5.57 -5.44
N PRO A 95 0.94 5.00 -6.64
CA PRO A 95 1.56 5.52 -7.87
C PRO A 95 1.10 6.92 -8.19
N VAL A 96 2.07 7.79 -8.48
CA VAL A 96 1.83 9.16 -8.95
C VAL A 96 2.04 9.21 -10.45
N HIS A 97 1.05 9.76 -11.15
CA HIS A 97 1.20 10.11 -12.55
C HIS A 97 1.45 11.61 -12.65
N PRO A 98 2.58 12.05 -13.21
CA PRO A 98 2.82 13.47 -13.39
C PRO A 98 1.81 14.08 -14.37
N ASP A 99 1.32 15.29 -14.06
CA ASP A 99 0.51 16.06 -15.00
C ASP A 99 1.45 16.64 -16.07
N PRO A 100 1.28 16.31 -17.37
CA PRO A 100 2.16 16.82 -18.42
C PRO A 100 2.04 18.34 -18.61
N GLU A 101 0.89 18.93 -18.28
CA GLU A 101 0.64 20.37 -18.42
C GLU A 101 1.09 21.17 -17.19
N HIS A 102 1.13 20.51 -16.02
CA HIS A 102 1.49 21.14 -14.74
C HIS A 102 2.55 20.31 -14.01
N PRO A 103 3.84 20.42 -14.40
CA PRO A 103 4.92 19.69 -13.74
C PRO A 103 4.96 19.94 -12.23
N GLY A 104 4.95 18.85 -11.45
CA GLY A 104 4.92 18.89 -9.99
C GLY A 104 3.50 18.78 -9.39
N ARG A 105 2.47 18.66 -10.21
CA ARG A 105 1.15 18.18 -9.80
C ARG A 105 0.94 16.73 -10.24
N PRO A 106 0.29 15.89 -9.43
CA PRO A 106 -0.22 14.63 -9.93
C PRO A 106 -1.29 14.87 -11.00
N ALA A 107 -1.25 14.09 -12.07
CA ALA A 107 -2.31 14.10 -13.07
C ALA A 107 -3.60 13.58 -12.46
N ARG A 108 -4.71 14.24 -12.76
CA ARG A 108 -6.05 13.72 -12.47
C ARG A 108 -6.27 12.51 -13.38
N ARG A 109 -6.11 11.30 -12.83
CA ARG A 109 -6.38 10.07 -13.58
C ARG A 109 -7.67 9.43 -13.08
N GLU A 110 -8.62 9.32 -13.96
CA GLU A 110 -9.81 8.49 -13.80
C GLU A 110 -9.68 7.26 -14.71
N PRO A 111 -10.25 6.10 -14.33
CA PRO A 111 -10.80 5.72 -13.05
C PRO A 111 -9.89 4.73 -12.31
N GLY A 112 -9.68 4.94 -11.03
CA GLY A 112 -9.10 3.94 -10.13
C GLY A 112 -7.82 4.39 -9.45
N HIS A 113 -7.86 4.32 -8.13
CA HIS A 113 -6.68 4.52 -7.30
C HIS A 113 -6.02 3.18 -7.06
N LEU A 114 -4.70 3.16 -6.98
CA LEU A 114 -3.90 1.96 -6.89
C LEU A 114 -2.94 2.04 -5.70
N LEU A 115 -2.96 1.03 -4.85
CA LEU A 115 -1.84 0.71 -3.96
C LEU A 115 -1.10 -0.47 -4.56
N GLN A 116 0.18 -0.31 -4.84
CA GLN A 116 1.01 -1.41 -5.34
C GLN A 116 2.11 -1.77 -4.35
N ARG A 117 2.40 -3.07 -4.30
CA ARG A 117 3.34 -3.70 -3.38
C ARG A 117 4.20 -4.68 -4.16
N HIS A 118 5.50 -4.41 -4.25
CA HIS A 118 6.48 -5.28 -4.90
C HIS A 118 7.23 -6.08 -3.85
N VAL A 119 7.24 -7.40 -3.98
CA VAL A 119 7.92 -8.33 -3.07
C VAL A 119 9.10 -8.95 -3.78
N ARG A 120 10.33 -8.64 -3.34
CA ARG A 120 11.55 -9.11 -3.99
C ARG A 120 12.40 -9.95 -3.07
N GLY A 121 12.74 -11.18 -3.51
CA GLY A 121 13.71 -12.03 -2.85
C GLY A 121 15.14 -11.51 -3.01
N ARG A 122 15.82 -11.28 -1.90
CA ARG A 122 17.21 -10.78 -1.88
C ARG A 122 18.22 -11.89 -1.65
N SER A 123 17.89 -12.83 -0.76
CA SER A 123 18.69 -14.04 -0.51
C SER A 123 17.81 -15.16 0.04
N GLY A 124 18.22 -16.42 -0.19
CA GLY A 124 17.51 -17.60 0.32
C GLY A 124 16.14 -17.79 -0.28
N ALA A 125 15.23 -18.38 0.50
CA ALA A 125 13.84 -18.66 0.13
C ALA A 125 12.94 -18.39 1.33
N VAL A 126 12.07 -17.40 1.25
CA VAL A 126 11.21 -16.95 2.35
C VAL A 126 9.75 -17.17 2.00
N GLU A 127 9.01 -17.90 2.85
CA GLU A 127 7.57 -17.98 2.72
C GLU A 127 6.94 -16.68 3.20
N MET A 128 6.18 -16.03 2.30
CA MET A 128 5.44 -14.81 2.55
C MET A 128 3.96 -15.11 2.69
N THR A 129 3.30 -14.46 3.63
CA THR A 129 1.85 -14.47 3.81
C THR A 129 1.28 -13.13 3.36
N VAL A 130 0.23 -13.19 2.55
CA VAL A 130 -0.66 -12.06 2.23
C VAL A 130 -1.89 -12.17 3.11
N GLU A 131 -2.22 -11.13 3.84
CA GLU A 131 -3.42 -11.03 4.68
C GLU A 131 -4.23 -9.83 4.21
N PHE A 132 -5.42 -10.07 3.70
CA PHE A 132 -6.30 -9.04 3.15
C PHE A 132 -7.65 -9.06 3.85
N PHE A 133 -7.84 -8.14 4.77
CA PHE A 133 -9.02 -7.99 5.62
C PHE A 133 -9.58 -6.57 5.49
N PRO A 134 -10.17 -6.19 4.34
CA PRO A 134 -10.76 -4.88 4.18
C PRO A 134 -12.05 -4.73 4.98
N THR A 135 -12.29 -3.51 5.43
CA THR A 135 -13.55 -3.08 6.04
C THR A 135 -13.94 -1.73 5.45
N PHE A 136 -15.21 -1.40 5.53
CA PHE A 136 -15.72 -0.14 4.98
C PHE A 136 -16.38 0.68 6.08
N ASP A 137 -16.57 1.97 5.80
CA ASP A 137 -17.25 2.88 6.71
C ASP A 137 -16.67 2.84 8.13
N PHE A 138 -15.35 3.06 8.25
CA PHE A 138 -14.62 3.07 9.52
C PHE A 138 -14.75 1.75 10.32
N GLY A 139 -14.78 0.61 9.64
CA GLY A 139 -14.93 -0.71 10.25
C GLY A 139 -16.36 -1.09 10.64
N ARG A 140 -17.36 -0.28 10.24
CA ARG A 140 -18.79 -0.55 10.54
C ARG A 140 -19.43 -1.51 9.53
N SER A 141 -18.90 -1.60 8.32
CA SER A 141 -19.38 -2.47 7.26
C SER A 141 -18.35 -3.52 6.90
N PRO A 142 -18.62 -4.82 7.13
CA PRO A 142 -17.74 -5.88 6.69
C PRO A 142 -17.75 -5.97 5.15
N ALA A 143 -16.65 -6.48 4.58
CA ALA A 143 -16.54 -6.68 3.15
C ALA A 143 -17.38 -7.88 2.67
N ALA A 144 -18.06 -7.71 1.54
CA ALA A 144 -18.62 -8.82 0.74
C ALA A 144 -17.61 -9.20 -0.34
N PHE A 145 -17.29 -10.49 -0.46
CA PHE A 145 -16.28 -10.99 -1.39
C PHE A 145 -16.89 -11.71 -2.59
N SER A 146 -16.26 -11.54 -3.75
CA SER A 146 -16.54 -12.27 -4.98
C SER A 146 -15.30 -12.34 -5.86
N LEU A 147 -15.29 -13.21 -6.86
CA LEU A 147 -14.27 -13.22 -7.90
C LEU A 147 -14.84 -12.57 -9.17
N THR A 148 -13.99 -11.84 -9.88
CA THR A 148 -14.29 -11.38 -11.24
C THR A 148 -14.10 -12.53 -12.23
N ASP A 149 -14.58 -12.37 -13.48
CA ASP A 149 -14.37 -13.35 -14.55
C ASP A 149 -12.87 -13.59 -14.84
N ALA A 150 -12.02 -12.61 -14.55
CA ALA A 150 -10.57 -12.72 -14.65
C ALA A 150 -9.90 -13.34 -13.40
N GLY A 151 -10.67 -13.84 -12.43
CA GLY A 151 -10.14 -14.45 -11.19
C GLY A 151 -9.56 -13.45 -10.19
N VAL A 152 -9.84 -12.16 -10.33
CA VAL A 152 -9.40 -11.13 -9.38
C VAL A 152 -10.36 -11.08 -8.21
N LEU A 153 -9.82 -11.05 -6.98
CA LEU A 153 -10.62 -10.94 -5.77
C LEU A 153 -11.22 -9.55 -5.65
N ARG A 154 -12.57 -9.49 -5.59
CA ARG A 154 -13.32 -8.26 -5.32
C ARG A 154 -13.82 -8.27 -3.89
N ALA A 155 -13.56 -7.20 -3.15
CA ALA A 155 -14.16 -6.91 -1.85
C ALA A 155 -15.00 -5.63 -1.98
N SER A 156 -16.24 -5.62 -1.49
CA SER A 156 -17.12 -4.45 -1.61
C SER A 156 -17.92 -4.20 -0.36
N GLY A 157 -18.21 -2.90 -0.12
CA GLY A 157 -19.08 -2.44 0.95
C GLY A 157 -19.65 -1.06 0.60
N GLY A 158 -20.99 -0.91 0.66
CA GLY A 158 -21.64 0.31 0.22
C GLY A 158 -21.39 0.60 -1.26
N ASP A 159 -20.91 1.82 -1.57
CA ASP A 159 -20.57 2.26 -2.93
C ASP A 159 -19.09 2.09 -3.27
N GLU A 160 -18.34 1.32 -2.48
CA GLU A 160 -16.91 1.14 -2.61
C GLU A 160 -16.57 -0.30 -3.04
N ALA A 161 -15.58 -0.47 -3.88
CA ALA A 161 -15.06 -1.77 -4.29
C ALA A 161 -13.53 -1.76 -4.39
N LEU A 162 -12.92 -2.79 -3.84
CA LEU A 162 -11.50 -3.10 -3.92
C LEU A 162 -11.30 -4.33 -4.79
N TYR A 163 -10.28 -4.29 -5.65
CA TYR A 163 -9.89 -5.41 -6.49
C TYR A 163 -8.44 -5.75 -6.20
N LEU A 164 -8.22 -6.90 -5.56
CA LEU A 164 -6.88 -7.39 -5.25
C LEU A 164 -6.44 -8.40 -6.29
N HIS A 165 -5.39 -8.05 -7.04
CA HIS A 165 -4.64 -8.94 -7.89
C HIS A 165 -3.27 -9.21 -7.26
N THR A 166 -2.87 -10.49 -7.17
CA THR A 166 -1.54 -10.87 -6.66
C THR A 166 -1.08 -12.19 -7.26
N ASP A 167 0.21 -12.33 -7.43
CA ASP A 167 0.90 -13.58 -7.80
C ASP A 167 1.60 -14.23 -6.57
N LEU A 168 1.26 -13.79 -5.36
CA LEU A 168 1.70 -14.35 -4.09
C LEU A 168 0.78 -15.48 -3.59
N GLY A 169 0.47 -16.44 -4.45
CA GLY A 169 -0.35 -17.61 -4.13
C GLY A 169 -1.86 -17.39 -4.32
N VAL A 170 -2.62 -18.43 -4.04
CA VAL A 170 -4.07 -18.43 -4.15
C VAL A 170 -4.68 -17.84 -2.88
N LEU A 171 -5.54 -16.84 -3.03
CA LEU A 171 -6.26 -16.21 -1.93
C LEU A 171 -7.40 -17.10 -1.44
N GLU A 172 -7.27 -17.63 -0.23
CA GLU A 172 -8.26 -18.50 0.41
C GLU A 172 -9.10 -17.68 1.42
N PRO A 173 -10.43 -17.91 1.48
CA PRO A 173 -11.29 -17.17 2.39
C PRO A 173 -11.04 -17.57 3.85
N VAL A 174 -11.10 -16.58 4.74
CA VAL A 174 -11.04 -16.74 6.20
C VAL A 174 -12.25 -16.03 6.80
N ALA A 175 -13.08 -16.79 7.53
CA ALA A 175 -14.34 -16.28 8.08
C ALA A 175 -14.13 -15.26 9.20
N GLU A 176 -13.18 -15.56 10.11
CA GLU A 176 -12.76 -14.67 11.18
C GLU A 176 -11.23 -14.77 11.29
N GLY A 177 -10.54 -13.71 10.89
CA GLY A 177 -9.10 -13.59 11.10
C GLY A 177 -8.79 -12.87 12.42
N THR A 178 -7.51 -12.60 12.68
CA THR A 178 -7.04 -11.73 13.77
C THR A 178 -7.62 -10.32 13.68
N ALA A 179 -8.29 -9.99 12.59
CA ALA A 179 -8.96 -8.71 12.35
C ALA A 179 -10.43 -8.66 12.80
N GLY A 180 -10.99 -9.75 13.39
CA GLY A 180 -12.41 -9.80 13.79
C GLY A 180 -13.40 -9.57 12.65
N CYS A 181 -12.95 -9.68 11.39
CA CYS A 181 -13.76 -9.52 10.17
C CYS A 181 -13.34 -10.58 9.14
N PRO A 182 -14.22 -10.91 8.17
CA PRO A 182 -13.88 -11.84 7.10
C PRO A 182 -12.79 -11.26 6.19
N GLY A 183 -12.00 -12.13 5.60
CA GLY A 183 -10.92 -11.74 4.70
C GLY A 183 -10.37 -12.91 3.90
N HIS A 184 -9.23 -12.69 3.29
CA HIS A 184 -8.53 -13.71 2.50
C HIS A 184 -7.05 -13.74 2.85
N VAL A 185 -6.48 -14.94 2.81
CA VAL A 185 -5.07 -15.18 3.08
C VAL A 185 -4.47 -16.01 1.95
N SER A 186 -3.26 -15.69 1.52
CA SER A 186 -2.47 -16.54 0.64
C SER A 186 -1.05 -16.69 1.16
N ARG A 187 -0.34 -17.72 0.66
CA ARG A 187 1.07 -17.94 0.95
C ARG A 187 1.82 -18.28 -0.32
N ALA A 188 3.05 -17.78 -0.41
CA ALA A 188 3.95 -18.11 -1.50
C ALA A 188 5.40 -18.02 -1.04
N VAL A 189 6.25 -18.90 -1.58
CA VAL A 189 7.69 -18.82 -1.37
C VAL A 189 8.30 -17.84 -2.37
N VAL A 190 9.05 -16.87 -1.86
CA VAL A 190 9.79 -15.90 -2.66
C VAL A 190 11.27 -16.23 -2.54
N THR A 191 11.88 -16.63 -3.66
CA THR A 191 13.31 -17.01 -3.71
C THR A 191 14.17 -15.84 -4.17
N ALA A 192 15.46 -15.89 -3.86
CA ALA A 192 16.43 -14.89 -4.30
C ALA A 192 16.34 -14.64 -5.82
N GLY A 193 16.30 -13.38 -6.21
CA GLY A 193 16.20 -12.94 -7.61
C GLY A 193 14.78 -12.98 -8.20
N THR A 194 13.77 -13.50 -7.47
CA THR A 194 12.38 -13.44 -7.92
C THR A 194 11.68 -12.18 -7.42
N GLU A 195 10.74 -11.69 -8.21
CA GLU A 195 9.85 -10.59 -7.86
C GLU A 195 8.41 -11.06 -7.98
N ARG A 196 7.57 -10.62 -7.06
CA ARG A 196 6.15 -10.85 -6.97
C ARG A 196 5.44 -9.54 -6.70
N VAL A 197 4.18 -9.46 -7.08
CA VAL A 197 3.41 -8.22 -6.93
C VAL A 197 2.06 -8.46 -6.27
N ALA A 198 1.59 -7.42 -5.58
CA ALA A 198 0.20 -7.28 -5.20
C ALA A 198 -0.27 -5.87 -5.58
N ALA A 199 -1.36 -5.80 -6.32
CA ALA A 199 -1.98 -4.59 -6.79
C ALA A 199 -3.41 -4.49 -6.24
N LEU A 200 -3.68 -3.48 -5.42
CA LEU A 200 -4.99 -3.20 -4.87
C LEU A 200 -5.57 -1.99 -5.60
N VAL A 201 -6.56 -2.23 -6.45
CA VAL A 201 -7.27 -1.19 -7.19
C VAL A 201 -8.56 -0.84 -6.45
N HIS A 202 -8.78 0.43 -6.20
CA HIS A 202 -10.01 0.95 -5.63
C HIS A 202 -10.85 1.63 -6.71
N LEU A 203 -12.14 1.28 -6.75
CA LEU A 203 -13.15 1.85 -7.64
C LEU A 203 -14.44 2.11 -6.86
N ARG A 204 -15.29 3.00 -7.36
CA ARG A 204 -16.70 2.98 -6.93
C ARG A 204 -17.37 1.71 -7.42
N ALA A 205 -18.30 1.15 -6.65
CA ALA A 205 -18.98 -0.09 -6.98
C ALA A 205 -19.73 -0.05 -8.34
N SER A 206 -20.12 1.15 -8.78
CA SER A 206 -20.75 1.40 -10.09
C SER A 206 -19.77 1.46 -11.26
N GLN A 207 -18.46 1.59 -10.99
CA GLN A 207 -17.43 1.66 -12.04
C GLN A 207 -17.02 0.27 -12.51
N PRO A 208 -16.90 0.03 -13.81
CA PRO A 208 -16.49 -1.27 -14.32
C PRO A 208 -14.99 -1.50 -14.04
N PHE A 209 -14.68 -2.62 -13.40
CA PHE A 209 -13.31 -3.14 -13.36
C PHE A 209 -13.04 -3.86 -14.68
N ARG A 210 -12.01 -3.45 -15.39
CA ARG A 210 -11.67 -4.04 -16.71
C ARG A 210 -10.72 -5.21 -16.56
N GLN A 211 -9.49 -4.92 -16.11
CA GLN A 211 -8.43 -5.93 -15.91
C GLN A 211 -7.41 -5.41 -14.89
N PRO A 212 -6.71 -6.32 -14.20
CA PRO A 212 -5.60 -5.91 -13.33
C PRO A 212 -4.44 -5.35 -14.18
N PRO A 213 -3.65 -4.42 -13.62
CA PRO A 213 -2.42 -4.00 -14.28
C PRO A 213 -1.45 -5.18 -14.41
N SER A 214 -0.76 -5.27 -15.53
CA SER A 214 0.31 -6.23 -15.76
C SER A 214 1.55 -5.90 -14.91
N SER A 215 2.44 -6.87 -14.70
CA SER A 215 3.69 -6.65 -13.95
C SER A 215 4.52 -5.52 -14.58
N GLY A 216 4.63 -5.48 -15.92
CA GLY A 216 5.35 -4.41 -16.62
C GLY A 216 4.73 -3.02 -16.38
N GLU A 217 3.39 -2.91 -16.41
CA GLU A 217 2.72 -1.64 -16.07
C GLU A 217 2.95 -1.22 -14.62
N LEU A 218 3.04 -2.18 -13.68
CA LEU A 218 3.35 -1.88 -12.28
C LEU A 218 4.80 -1.41 -12.11
N ASP A 219 5.75 -2.02 -12.84
CA ASP A 219 7.16 -1.61 -12.84
C ASP A 219 7.32 -0.19 -13.41
N ASP A 220 6.67 0.11 -14.52
CA ASP A 220 6.67 1.44 -15.14
C ASP A 220 6.10 2.49 -14.17
N ARG A 221 4.97 2.21 -13.53
CA ARG A 221 4.32 3.10 -12.54
C ARG A 221 5.20 3.34 -11.31
N LEU A 222 5.90 2.31 -10.84
CA LEU A 222 6.86 2.47 -9.73
C LEU A 222 8.02 3.38 -10.16
N ALA A 223 8.57 3.18 -11.36
CA ALA A 223 9.66 4.01 -11.88
C ALA A 223 9.23 5.48 -12.07
N GLU A 224 8.04 5.72 -12.66
CA GLU A 224 7.44 7.06 -12.81
C GLU A 224 7.23 7.73 -11.44
N THR A 225 6.72 6.99 -10.46
CA THR A 225 6.48 7.50 -9.09
C THR A 225 7.78 7.92 -8.42
N ILE A 226 8.83 7.09 -8.53
CA ILE A 226 10.17 7.41 -8.01
C ILE A 226 10.72 8.68 -8.70
N ALA A 227 10.62 8.75 -10.03
CA ALA A 227 11.08 9.90 -10.81
C ALA A 227 10.34 11.18 -10.42
N TYR A 228 9.02 11.12 -10.27
CA TYR A 228 8.19 12.26 -9.83
C TYR A 228 8.64 12.81 -8.47
N TRP A 229 8.77 11.95 -7.46
CA TRP A 229 9.16 12.39 -6.12
C TRP A 229 10.57 12.97 -6.09
N ARG A 230 11.51 12.34 -6.79
CA ARG A 230 12.90 12.84 -6.91
C ARG A 230 12.99 14.18 -7.62
N ALA A 231 12.26 14.35 -8.72
CA ALA A 231 12.20 15.61 -9.45
C ALA A 231 11.61 16.73 -8.57
N TRP A 232 10.60 16.41 -7.74
CA TRP A 232 10.04 17.37 -6.81
C TRP A 232 11.00 17.68 -5.66
N ALA A 233 11.60 16.68 -5.02
CA ALA A 233 12.58 16.84 -3.93
C ALA A 233 13.83 17.61 -4.38
N GLY A 234 14.26 17.41 -5.63
CA GLY A 234 15.40 18.13 -6.25
C GLY A 234 15.20 19.63 -6.36
N ARG A 235 13.99 20.16 -6.16
CA ARG A 235 13.71 21.61 -6.10
C ARG A 235 14.11 22.24 -4.77
N CYS A 236 14.42 21.43 -3.75
CA CYS A 236 14.89 21.91 -2.47
C CYS A 236 16.31 22.48 -2.59
N THR A 237 16.47 23.76 -2.33
CA THR A 237 17.74 24.47 -2.40
C THR A 237 18.54 24.47 -1.10
N TYR A 238 17.96 23.94 0.00
CA TYR A 238 18.66 23.81 1.27
C TYR A 238 19.71 22.68 1.19
N ASP A 239 20.97 23.02 1.50
CA ASP A 239 22.14 22.12 1.44
C ASP A 239 22.85 21.93 2.79
N GLY A 240 22.21 22.37 3.89
CA GLY A 240 22.77 22.26 5.24
C GLY A 240 22.78 20.83 5.81
N ALA A 241 23.36 20.69 7.00
CA ALA A 241 23.59 19.40 7.69
C ALA A 241 22.31 18.55 7.94
N HIS A 242 21.12 19.16 7.86
CA HIS A 242 19.83 18.49 8.09
C HIS A 242 19.01 18.30 6.81
N ARG A 243 19.68 18.31 5.64
CA ARG A 243 19.00 18.23 4.33
C ARG A 243 18.03 17.05 4.24
N ASP A 244 18.41 15.88 4.68
CA ASP A 244 17.56 14.67 4.60
C ASP A 244 16.27 14.83 5.42
N ALA A 245 16.37 15.41 6.62
CA ALA A 245 15.19 15.66 7.46
C ALA A 245 14.28 16.74 6.86
N VAL A 246 14.88 17.80 6.26
CA VAL A 246 14.13 18.86 5.57
C VAL A 246 13.41 18.27 4.36
N VAL A 247 14.10 17.53 3.49
CA VAL A 247 13.49 16.89 2.31
C VAL A 247 12.39 15.92 2.72
N ARG A 248 12.62 15.10 3.77
CA ARG A 248 11.59 14.20 4.28
C ARG A 248 10.33 14.96 4.73
N SER A 249 10.50 16.08 5.47
CA SER A 249 9.37 16.90 5.90
C SER A 249 8.63 17.54 4.71
N LEU A 250 9.37 18.03 3.72
CA LEU A 250 8.80 18.60 2.50
C LEU A 250 7.99 17.55 1.70
N LEU A 251 8.49 16.32 1.59
CA LEU A 251 7.79 15.21 0.93
C LEU A 251 6.49 14.82 1.64
N VAL A 252 6.47 14.85 2.98
CA VAL A 252 5.23 14.61 3.76
C VAL A 252 4.24 15.75 3.51
N ILE A 253 4.67 17.00 3.62
CA ILE A 253 3.81 18.17 3.36
C ILE A 253 3.24 18.09 1.93
N LYS A 254 4.09 17.79 0.94
CA LYS A 254 3.65 17.65 -0.45
C LYS A 254 2.62 16.52 -0.61
N GLY A 255 2.84 15.39 0.06
CA GLY A 255 1.89 14.26 0.05
C GLY A 255 0.56 14.57 0.73
N LEU A 256 0.53 15.53 1.65
CA LEU A 256 -0.69 15.98 2.33
C LEU A 256 -1.47 17.05 1.57
N ILE A 257 -0.88 17.62 0.52
CA ILE A 257 -1.60 18.57 -0.35
C ILE A 257 -2.51 17.80 -1.28
N TYR A 258 -3.82 17.99 -1.15
CA TYR A 258 -4.80 17.40 -2.05
C TYR A 258 -4.67 18.02 -3.46
N ALA A 259 -4.43 17.19 -4.46
CA ALA A 259 -3.99 17.67 -5.79
C ALA A 259 -5.02 18.53 -6.51
N ASP A 260 -6.33 18.26 -6.33
CA ASP A 260 -7.41 18.97 -7.03
C ASP A 260 -7.60 20.39 -6.52
N THR A 261 -7.38 20.63 -5.22
CA THR A 261 -7.66 21.94 -4.59
C THR A 261 -6.40 22.69 -4.16
N GLY A 262 -5.31 21.98 -3.92
CA GLY A 262 -4.10 22.54 -3.33
C GLY A 262 -4.21 22.78 -1.82
N ALA A 263 -5.26 22.26 -1.18
CA ALA A 263 -5.49 22.40 0.26
C ALA A 263 -4.69 21.36 1.05
#